data_da6a6ea10de325190c8adf98db54c3c9
#
_entry.id   da6a6ea10de325190c8adf98db54c3c9
#
_cell.length_a   1.000
_cell.length_b   1.000
_cell.length_c   1.000
_cell.angle_alpha   90.00
_cell.angle_beta   90.00
_cell.angle_gamma   90.00
#
_symmetry.space_group_name_H-M   'P 1'
#
loop_
_entity.id
_entity.type
_entity.pdbx_description
1 polymer ?
#
loop_
_entity_poly.entity_id
_entity_poly.type
_entity_poly.pdbx_seq_one_letter_code
_entity_poly.pdbx_strand_id
1 'polypeptide(L)'
;MKTIYIPKGETIRYESLATEHLVVHGCLQVSCGITAKTITGYGTVHAGTVNADVIRVDDMDAGSIVCKRLLAKRVQSPEAR
;
A
#
# COMPACT_ATOMS: atom_id res chain seq x y z
N MET A 1 -3.85 12.37 -13.71
CA MET A 1 -4.05 11.42 -12.62
C MET A 1 -3.46 10.08 -12.96
N LYS A 2 -2.65 9.56 -12.05
CA LYS A 2 -2.11 8.22 -12.22
C LYS A 2 -2.82 7.26 -11.29
N THR A 3 -3.30 6.17 -11.84
CA THR A 3 -3.90 5.10 -11.07
C THR A 3 -3.21 3.80 -11.41
N ILE A 4 -2.78 3.08 -10.39
CA ILE A 4 -2.17 1.76 -10.56
C ILE A 4 -3.13 0.75 -9.97
N TYR A 5 -3.38 -0.31 -10.72
CA TYR A 5 -4.31 -1.35 -10.35
C TYR A 5 -3.59 -2.71 -10.34
N ILE A 6 -3.71 -3.39 -9.22
CA ILE A 6 -3.15 -4.74 -9.05
C ILE A 6 -4.32 -5.71 -8.99
N PRO A 7 -4.55 -6.51 -10.04
CA PRO A 7 -5.70 -7.40 -10.08
C PRO A 7 -5.58 -8.56 -9.10
N LYS A 8 -6.71 -9.11 -8.74
CA LYS A 8 -6.78 -10.24 -7.82
C LYS A 8 -6.05 -11.45 -8.41
N GLY A 9 -5.28 -12.11 -7.58
CA GLY A 9 -4.53 -13.30 -7.98
C GLY A 9 -3.17 -13.02 -8.58
N GLU A 10 -2.80 -11.76 -8.74
CA GLU A 10 -1.49 -11.38 -9.25
C GLU A 10 -0.58 -10.83 -8.17
N THR A 11 0.70 -11.10 -8.30
CA THR A 11 1.74 -10.53 -7.44
C THR A 11 2.63 -9.65 -8.29
N ILE A 12 2.73 -8.39 -7.93
CA ILE A 12 3.53 -7.41 -8.66
C ILE A 12 4.59 -6.84 -7.72
N ARG A 13 5.80 -6.68 -8.24
CA ARG A 13 6.94 -6.16 -7.48
C ARG A 13 7.46 -4.88 -8.09
N TYR A 14 7.78 -3.94 -7.23
CA TYR A 14 8.41 -2.68 -7.60
C TYR A 14 9.57 -2.41 -6.65
N GLU A 15 10.56 -1.65 -7.09
CA GLU A 15 11.56 -1.11 -6.17
C GLU A 15 10.98 0.05 -5.39
N SER A 16 10.35 0.98 -6.10
CA SER A 16 9.63 2.09 -5.49
C SER A 16 8.42 2.41 -6.34
N LEU A 17 7.42 2.99 -5.71
CA LEU A 17 6.16 3.27 -6.37
C LEU A 17 5.67 4.66 -5.97
N ALA A 18 5.36 5.48 -6.96
CA ALA A 18 4.76 6.78 -6.75
C ALA A 18 3.57 6.94 -7.67
N THR A 19 2.40 7.20 -7.10
CA THR A 19 1.16 7.34 -7.86
C THR A 19 0.18 8.19 -7.06
N GLU A 20 -0.89 8.64 -7.68
CA GLU A 20 -1.95 9.33 -6.94
C GLU A 20 -2.91 8.32 -6.31
N HIS A 21 -3.34 7.33 -7.08
CA HIS A 21 -4.27 6.32 -6.60
C HIS A 21 -3.69 4.94 -6.82
N LEU A 22 -3.74 4.12 -5.79
CA LEU A 22 -3.28 2.74 -5.84
C LEU A 22 -4.42 1.83 -5.42
N VAL A 23 -4.79 0.90 -6.29
CA VAL A 23 -5.82 -0.08 -6.02
C VAL A 23 -5.18 -1.46 -6.02
N VAL A 24 -5.22 -2.16 -4.90
CA VAL A 24 -4.58 -3.46 -4.73
C VAL A 24 -5.62 -4.52 -4.41
N HIS A 25 -5.90 -5.38 -5.37
CA HIS A 25 -6.78 -6.53 -5.16
C HIS A 25 -5.99 -7.82 -5.07
N GLY A 26 -4.74 -7.81 -5.50
CA GLY A 26 -3.83 -8.94 -5.38
C GLY A 26 -2.78 -8.72 -4.32
N CYS A 27 -1.52 -9.01 -4.67
CA CYS A 27 -0.40 -8.82 -3.76
C CYS A 27 0.59 -7.84 -4.37
N LEU A 28 0.93 -6.81 -3.63
CA LEU A 28 1.91 -5.81 -4.05
C LEU A 28 3.12 -5.87 -3.13
N GLN A 29 4.31 -5.96 -3.73
CA GLN A 29 5.56 -5.96 -2.99
C GLN A 29 6.45 -4.83 -3.48
N VAL A 30 6.83 -3.95 -2.57
CA VAL A 30 7.68 -2.82 -2.88
C VAL A 30 8.89 -2.84 -1.96
N SER A 31 10.08 -2.89 -2.56
CA SER A 31 11.32 -3.02 -1.77
C SER A 31 11.64 -1.76 -0.97
N CYS A 32 11.51 -0.60 -1.59
CA CYS A 32 11.84 0.66 -0.93
C CYS A 32 10.62 1.30 -0.28
N GLY A 33 9.72 1.86 -1.08
CA GLY A 33 8.59 2.53 -0.49
C GLY A 33 7.52 2.92 -1.49
N ILE A 34 6.36 3.25 -0.94
CA ILE A 34 5.20 3.67 -1.71
C ILE A 34 4.85 5.08 -1.32
N THR A 35 4.64 5.94 -2.32
CA THR A 35 4.09 7.28 -2.13
C THR A 35 2.83 7.38 -2.95
N ALA A 36 1.71 7.63 -2.31
CA ALA A 36 0.42 7.75 -2.98
C ALA A 36 -0.48 8.68 -2.18
N LYS A 37 -1.52 9.19 -2.82
CA LYS A 37 -2.55 9.93 -2.09
C LYS A 37 -3.53 8.97 -1.45
N THR A 38 -3.96 7.97 -2.20
CA THR A 38 -4.94 7.00 -1.74
C THR A 38 -4.50 5.59 -2.09
N ILE A 39 -4.53 4.72 -1.11
CA ILE A 39 -4.29 3.29 -1.32
C ILE A 39 -5.54 2.55 -0.88
N THR A 40 -6.17 1.84 -1.81
CA THR A 40 -7.41 1.12 -1.54
C THR A 40 -7.33 -0.30 -2.10
N GLY A 41 -8.20 -1.17 -1.64
CA GLY A 41 -8.30 -2.52 -2.16
C GLY A 41 -8.57 -3.56 -1.09
N TYR A 42 -8.56 -4.82 -1.51
CA TYR A 42 -8.80 -5.96 -0.63
C TYR A 42 -7.61 -6.91 -0.58
N GLY A 43 -6.48 -6.51 -1.13
CA GLY A 43 -5.30 -7.37 -1.20
C GLY A 43 -4.32 -7.09 -0.09
N THR A 44 -3.09 -7.53 -0.34
CA THR A 44 -1.98 -7.38 0.60
C THR A 44 -0.96 -6.41 0.04
N VAL A 45 -0.46 -5.53 0.88
CA VAL A 45 0.60 -4.59 0.52
C VAL A 45 1.81 -4.84 1.42
N HIS A 46 2.94 -5.12 0.78
CA HIS A 46 4.23 -5.23 1.45
C HIS A 46 5.14 -4.12 0.98
N ALA A 47 5.66 -3.33 1.89
CA ALA A 47 6.57 -2.25 1.54
C ALA A 47 7.55 -1.96 2.67
N GLY A 48 8.67 -1.34 2.34
CA GLY A 48 9.57 -0.83 3.36
C GLY A 48 8.97 0.37 4.07
N THR A 49 8.45 1.31 3.30
CA THR A 49 7.80 2.51 3.82
C THR A 49 6.55 2.80 2.99
N VAL A 50 5.48 3.22 3.66
CA VAL A 50 4.26 3.63 2.97
C VAL A 50 3.93 5.06 3.40
N ASN A 51 3.74 5.93 2.41
CA ASN A 51 3.36 7.31 2.65
C ASN A 51 2.12 7.61 1.81
N ALA A 52 1.00 7.85 2.46
CA ALA A 52 -0.27 8.11 1.78
C ALA A 52 -1.17 8.96 2.67
N ASP A 53 -2.15 9.62 2.06
CA ASP A 53 -3.13 10.36 2.83
C ASP A 53 -4.18 9.42 3.42
N VAL A 54 -4.70 8.50 2.60
CA VAL A 54 -5.71 7.55 3.03
C VAL A 54 -5.31 6.15 2.60
N ILE A 55 -5.35 5.21 3.53
CA ILE A 55 -5.04 3.80 3.27
C ILE A 55 -6.26 2.97 3.67
N ARG A 56 -6.80 2.21 2.72
CA ARG A 56 -7.93 1.31 2.93
C ARG A 56 -7.65 -0.03 2.26
N VAL A 57 -7.02 -0.94 2.99
CA VAL A 57 -6.68 -2.27 2.48
C VAL A 57 -7.00 -3.32 3.54
N ASP A 58 -7.01 -4.59 3.15
CA ASP A 58 -7.23 -5.67 4.11
C ASP A 58 -5.97 -5.94 4.92
N ASP A 59 -4.84 -6.16 4.25
CA ASP A 59 -3.57 -6.45 4.92
C ASP A 59 -2.52 -5.44 4.51
N MET A 60 -1.87 -4.85 5.51
CA MET A 60 -0.77 -3.93 5.30
C MET A 60 0.42 -4.38 6.12
N ASP A 61 1.54 -4.62 5.44
CA ASP A 61 2.79 -5.00 6.09
C ASP A 61 3.89 -4.05 5.61
N ALA A 62 4.36 -3.20 6.49
CA ALA A 62 5.36 -2.22 6.14
C ALA A 62 6.28 -1.95 7.34
N GLY A 63 7.51 -1.56 7.04
CA GLY A 63 8.44 -1.15 8.09
C GLY A 63 8.00 0.15 8.75
N SER A 64 7.45 1.05 7.97
CA SER A 64 6.97 2.33 8.47
C SER A 64 5.77 2.78 7.65
N ILE A 65 4.74 3.28 8.31
CA ILE A 65 3.53 3.79 7.65
C ILE A 65 3.29 5.21 8.11
N VAL A 66 3.17 6.13 7.16
CA VAL A 66 2.80 7.51 7.41
C VAL A 66 1.53 7.80 6.63
N CYS A 67 0.45 8.11 7.34
CA CYS A 67 -0.83 8.39 6.71
C CYS A 67 -1.69 9.29 7.61
N LYS A 68 -2.68 9.93 7.01
CA LYS A 68 -3.67 10.69 7.77
C LYS A 68 -4.78 9.79 8.28
N ARG A 69 -5.16 8.80 7.47
CA ARG A 69 -6.18 7.81 7.84
C ARG A 69 -5.73 6.43 7.44
N LEU A 70 -5.86 5.49 8.35
CA LEU A 70 -5.53 4.11 8.11
C LEU A 70 -6.75 3.25 8.45
N LEU A 71 -7.29 2.57 7.45
CA LEU A 71 -8.40 1.65 7.59
C LEU A 71 -7.98 0.31 7.02
N ALA A 72 -7.44 -0.55 7.87
CA ALA A 72 -7.00 -1.87 7.47
C ALA A 72 -7.47 -2.89 8.51
N LYS A 73 -7.80 -4.09 8.05
CA LYS A 73 -8.19 -5.17 8.97
C LYS A 73 -6.97 -5.68 9.72
N ARG A 74 -5.83 -5.73 9.04
CA ARG A 74 -4.56 -6.12 9.64
C ARG A 74 -3.48 -5.14 9.26
N VAL A 75 -2.78 -4.66 10.25
CA VAL A 75 -1.60 -3.83 10.04
C VAL A 75 -0.46 -4.44 10.81
N GLN A 76 0.60 -4.80 10.09
CA GLN A 76 1.84 -5.24 10.70
C GLN A 76 2.89 -4.20 10.41
N SER A 77 3.14 -3.37 11.39
CA SER A 77 4.13 -2.32 11.26
C SER A 77 4.65 -1.96 12.65
N PRO A 78 5.97 -1.95 12.85
CA PRO A 78 6.53 -1.50 14.13
C PRO A 78 6.33 0.00 14.34
N GLU A 79 6.13 0.76 13.27
CA GLU A 79 5.93 2.20 13.33
C GLU A 79 4.76 2.62 12.46
N ALA A 80 3.56 2.63 13.03
CA ALA A 80 2.37 3.14 12.35
C ALA A 80 1.99 4.50 12.97
N ARG A 81 1.74 5.47 12.09
CA ARG A 81 1.39 6.82 12.52
C ARG A 81 0.18 7.36 11.80
#